data_068a9b07c88bc0d230f87493ed5bd6a1
#
_entry.id   068a9b07c88bc0d230f87493ed5bd6a1
#
_cell.length_a   1.000
_cell.length_b   1.000
_cell.length_c   1.000
_cell.angle_alpha   90.00
_cell.angle_beta   90.00
_cell.angle_gamma   90.00
#
_symmetry.space_group_name_H-M   'P 1'
#
loop_
_entity.id
_entity.type
_entity.pdbx_description
1 polymer ?
#
loop_
_entity_poly.entity_id
_entity_poly.type
_entity_poly.pdbx_seq_one_letter_code
_entity_poly.pdbx_strand_id
1 'polypeptide(L)'
;MEECAATLDRFGIVYGVQVLSARRTPQLVTTYARRAERRGLNVIIIVAAGSAADLAGVVAAHATLPVIGVPMKAGALNGVDALLATLQMPPGIPVATVTLGSAGPANAAVLAAQILALVRPALAAKLKAHKRALGKRVSEGDRKVQAEVQKRGSRNG
;
A
#
# COMPACT_ATOMS: atom_id res chain seq x y z
N MET A 1 2.09 3.08 -8.91
CA MET A 1 3.39 3.28 -8.21
C MET A 1 3.56 4.71 -7.74
N GLU A 2 3.21 5.71 -8.54
CA GLU A 2 3.34 7.14 -8.20
C GLU A 2 2.69 7.51 -6.87
N GLU A 3 1.46 7.10 -6.62
CA GLU A 3 0.77 7.34 -5.35
C GLU A 3 1.48 6.73 -4.12
N CYS A 4 2.12 5.57 -4.29
CA CYS A 4 2.92 4.96 -3.23
C CYS A 4 4.15 5.84 -2.93
N ALA A 5 4.91 6.20 -3.97
CA ALA A 5 6.08 7.05 -3.88
C ALA A 5 5.75 8.40 -3.25
N ALA A 6 4.74 9.11 -3.78
CA ALA A 6 4.28 10.39 -3.25
C ALA A 6 3.85 10.31 -1.78
N THR A 7 3.28 9.18 -1.36
CA THR A 7 2.90 8.98 0.05
C THR A 7 4.11 8.73 0.93
N LEU A 8 5.09 7.94 0.47
CA LEU A 8 6.37 7.74 1.18
C LEU A 8 7.14 9.05 1.34
N ASP A 9 7.19 9.87 0.28
CA ASP A 9 7.83 11.20 0.30
C ASP A 9 7.19 12.12 1.34
N ARG A 10 5.85 12.17 1.43
CA ARG A 10 5.13 12.94 2.46
C ARG A 10 5.51 12.52 3.89
N PHE A 11 5.78 11.25 4.10
CA PHE A 11 6.26 10.76 5.40
C PHE A 11 7.76 10.94 5.59
N GLY A 12 8.53 11.27 4.55
CA GLY A 12 9.99 11.38 4.58
C GLY A 12 10.65 10.02 4.71
N ILE A 13 10.07 8.99 4.07
CA ILE A 13 10.61 7.62 4.03
C ILE A 13 11.41 7.46 2.76
N VAL A 14 12.69 7.12 2.91
CA VAL A 14 13.57 6.79 1.77
C VAL A 14 13.17 5.42 1.21
N TYR A 15 13.09 5.32 -0.10
CA TYR A 15 12.73 4.10 -0.80
C TYR A 15 13.53 3.90 -2.07
N GLY A 16 13.61 2.67 -2.55
CA GLY A 16 14.08 2.32 -3.89
C GLY A 16 12.97 1.62 -4.67
N VAL A 17 13.01 1.70 -5.99
CA VAL A 17 12.06 1.03 -6.88
C VAL A 17 12.80 0.07 -7.79
N GLN A 18 12.26 -1.14 -7.96
CA GLN A 18 12.80 -2.14 -8.87
C GLN A 18 11.66 -2.89 -9.57
N VAL A 19 11.82 -3.16 -10.86
CA VAL A 19 10.89 -3.99 -11.63
C VAL A 19 11.43 -5.41 -11.68
N LEU A 20 10.63 -6.35 -11.21
CA LEU A 20 10.96 -7.78 -11.14
C LEU A 20 9.77 -8.62 -11.60
N SER A 21 10.03 -9.86 -12.00
CA SER A 21 9.00 -10.82 -12.36
C SER A 21 9.31 -12.18 -11.75
N ALA A 22 8.38 -12.73 -10.96
CA ALA A 22 8.55 -14.05 -10.36
C ALA A 22 8.79 -15.15 -11.41
N ARG A 23 8.16 -15.02 -12.58
CA ARG A 23 8.21 -16.03 -13.65
C ARG A 23 9.29 -15.78 -14.70
N ARG A 24 9.60 -14.50 -15.01
CA ARG A 24 10.57 -14.15 -16.06
C ARG A 24 11.97 -13.94 -15.54
N THR A 25 12.10 -13.51 -14.26
CA THR A 25 13.39 -13.22 -13.62
C THR A 25 13.46 -13.86 -12.22
N PRO A 26 13.18 -15.16 -12.03
CA PRO A 26 13.05 -15.79 -10.72
C PRO A 26 14.33 -15.68 -9.87
N GLN A 27 15.50 -15.82 -10.48
CA GLN A 27 16.80 -15.69 -9.79
C GLN A 27 17.03 -14.27 -9.26
N LEU A 28 16.60 -13.24 -10.02
CA LEU A 28 16.71 -11.85 -9.58
C LEU A 28 15.76 -11.58 -8.39
N VAL A 29 14.54 -12.14 -8.43
CA VAL A 29 13.58 -12.02 -7.31
C VAL A 29 14.15 -12.66 -6.04
N THR A 30 14.67 -13.89 -6.13
CA THR A 30 15.27 -14.59 -5.00
C THR A 30 16.46 -13.81 -4.44
N THR A 31 17.34 -13.34 -5.31
CA THR A 31 18.52 -12.55 -4.92
C THR A 31 18.12 -11.24 -4.26
N TYR A 32 17.12 -10.55 -4.80
CA TYR A 32 16.59 -9.30 -4.24
C TYR A 32 16.06 -9.53 -2.82
N ALA A 33 15.17 -10.51 -2.65
CA ALA A 33 14.52 -10.80 -1.37
C ALA A 33 15.54 -11.19 -0.28
N ARG A 34 16.46 -12.11 -0.59
CA ARG A 34 17.51 -12.56 0.35
C ARG A 34 18.50 -11.48 0.75
N ARG A 35 18.72 -10.47 -0.11
CA ARG A 35 19.63 -9.35 0.17
C ARG A 35 18.94 -8.14 0.77
N ALA A 36 17.62 -8.12 0.86
CA ALA A 36 16.83 -6.95 1.25
C ALA A 36 17.26 -6.41 2.62
N GLU A 37 17.31 -7.26 3.64
CA GLU A 37 17.71 -6.89 4.99
C GLU A 37 19.15 -6.34 5.05
N ARG A 38 20.09 -7.00 4.40
CA ARG A 38 21.51 -6.55 4.34
C ARG A 38 21.68 -5.21 3.62
N ARG A 39 20.74 -4.83 2.76
CA ARG A 39 20.67 -3.52 2.10
C ARG A 39 20.02 -2.44 2.96
N GLY A 40 19.64 -2.76 4.19
CA GLY A 40 19.01 -1.83 5.11
C GLY A 40 17.51 -1.59 4.85
N LEU A 41 16.86 -2.44 4.05
CA LEU A 41 15.40 -2.37 3.89
C LEU A 41 14.73 -2.87 5.16
N ASN A 42 13.57 -2.28 5.50
CA ASN A 42 12.78 -2.66 6.67
C ASN A 42 11.39 -3.20 6.29
N VAL A 43 10.89 -2.82 5.10
CA VAL A 43 9.59 -3.24 4.56
C VAL A 43 9.71 -3.34 3.06
N ILE A 44 9.03 -4.30 2.45
CA ILE A 44 8.97 -4.48 1.00
C ILE A 44 7.51 -4.29 0.55
N ILE A 45 7.27 -3.41 -0.41
CA ILE A 45 5.94 -3.22 -1.01
C ILE A 45 5.96 -3.79 -2.43
N ILE A 46 5.07 -4.71 -2.71
CA ILE A 46 4.92 -5.36 -4.02
C ILE A 46 3.62 -4.92 -4.66
N VAL A 47 3.72 -4.17 -5.75
CA VAL A 47 2.58 -3.76 -6.57
C VAL A 47 2.53 -4.64 -7.81
N ALA A 48 1.53 -5.49 -7.92
CA ALA A 48 1.43 -6.47 -8.99
C ALA A 48 -0.01 -6.66 -9.50
N ALA A 49 -0.14 -6.96 -10.78
CA ALA A 49 -1.42 -7.08 -11.46
C ALA A 49 -1.58 -8.43 -12.16
N GLY A 50 -2.82 -8.92 -12.20
CA GLY A 50 -3.20 -10.14 -12.89
C GLY A 50 -2.41 -11.36 -12.43
N SER A 51 -2.05 -12.21 -13.36
CA SER A 51 -1.30 -13.44 -13.12
C SER A 51 0.13 -13.24 -12.57
N ALA A 52 0.61 -12.00 -12.46
CA ALA A 52 1.93 -11.67 -11.87
C ALA A 52 1.85 -11.34 -10.37
N ALA A 53 0.69 -11.39 -9.76
CA ALA A 53 0.49 -11.06 -8.34
C ALA A 53 1.06 -12.11 -7.37
N ASP A 54 1.51 -13.25 -7.87
CA ASP A 54 2.29 -14.26 -7.14
C ASP A 54 3.67 -13.72 -6.67
N LEU A 55 4.16 -12.62 -7.25
CA LEU A 55 5.43 -12.00 -6.87
C LEU A 55 5.52 -11.69 -5.37
N ALA A 56 4.44 -11.23 -4.75
CA ALA A 56 4.42 -10.91 -3.32
C ALA A 56 4.70 -12.17 -2.46
N GLY A 57 4.06 -13.30 -2.79
CA GLY A 57 4.27 -14.58 -2.12
C GLY A 57 5.68 -15.12 -2.32
N VAL A 58 6.22 -15.02 -3.54
CA VAL A 58 7.60 -15.45 -3.83
C VAL A 58 8.62 -14.62 -3.04
N VAL A 59 8.44 -13.30 -2.97
CA VAL A 59 9.32 -12.44 -2.16
C VAL A 59 9.19 -12.77 -0.68
N ALA A 60 7.98 -12.95 -0.16
CA ALA A 60 7.74 -13.31 1.25
C ALA A 60 8.37 -14.67 1.62
N ALA A 61 8.41 -15.63 0.70
CA ALA A 61 9.06 -16.93 0.91
C ALA A 61 10.60 -16.84 1.05
N HIS A 62 11.22 -15.75 0.60
CA HIS A 62 12.67 -15.57 0.62
C HIS A 62 13.16 -14.42 1.50
N ALA A 63 12.25 -13.61 2.05
CA ALA A 63 12.57 -12.48 2.92
C ALA A 63 12.03 -12.72 4.34
N THR A 64 12.73 -12.19 5.34
CA THR A 64 12.26 -12.12 6.74
C THR A 64 11.61 -10.78 7.07
N LEU A 65 11.71 -9.82 6.15
CA LEU A 65 11.10 -8.50 6.28
C LEU A 65 9.59 -8.55 6.01
N PRO A 66 8.80 -7.66 6.64
CA PRO A 66 7.39 -7.51 6.29
C PRO A 66 7.19 -7.23 4.79
N VAL A 67 6.33 -8.03 4.14
CA VAL A 67 5.95 -7.86 2.74
C VAL A 67 4.51 -7.38 2.67
N ILE A 68 4.29 -6.27 1.97
CA ILE A 68 2.98 -5.69 1.72
C ILE A 68 2.62 -5.89 0.25
N GLY A 69 1.56 -6.63 -0.01
CA GLY A 69 1.04 -6.90 -1.34
C GLY A 69 -0.05 -5.90 -1.74
N VAL A 70 0.07 -5.35 -2.93
CA VAL A 70 -0.89 -4.42 -3.54
C VAL A 70 -1.43 -5.06 -4.81
N PRO A 71 -2.60 -5.72 -4.76
CA PRO A 71 -3.22 -6.27 -5.95
C PRO A 71 -3.77 -5.14 -6.83
N MET A 72 -3.48 -5.20 -8.13
CA MET A 72 -3.93 -4.22 -9.11
C MET A 72 -4.92 -4.83 -10.09
N LYS A 73 -5.88 -4.02 -10.53
CA LYS A 73 -6.85 -4.43 -11.54
C LYS A 73 -6.17 -4.61 -12.90
N ALA A 74 -6.27 -5.81 -13.45
CA ALA A 74 -5.86 -6.13 -14.82
C ALA A 74 -6.48 -7.46 -15.28
N GLY A 75 -6.48 -7.71 -16.59
CA GLY A 75 -6.91 -8.98 -17.15
C GLY A 75 -8.42 -9.24 -17.08
N ALA A 76 -8.81 -10.46 -17.47
CA ALA A 76 -10.20 -10.86 -17.65
C ALA A 76 -11.00 -10.91 -16.32
N LEU A 77 -10.34 -11.15 -15.19
CA LEU A 77 -11.00 -11.25 -13.88
C LEU A 77 -10.98 -9.92 -13.10
N ASN A 78 -10.64 -8.81 -13.76
CA ASN A 78 -10.68 -7.46 -13.21
C ASN A 78 -9.96 -7.32 -11.85
N GLY A 79 -8.89 -8.09 -11.65
CA GLY A 79 -8.04 -8.07 -10.46
C GLY A 79 -8.42 -9.04 -9.33
N VAL A 80 -9.50 -9.82 -9.48
CA VAL A 80 -9.86 -10.86 -8.50
C VAL A 80 -8.76 -11.93 -8.40
N ASP A 81 -8.18 -12.30 -9.54
CA ASP A 81 -7.02 -13.19 -9.63
C ASP A 81 -5.80 -12.61 -8.88
N ALA A 82 -5.52 -11.32 -9.04
CA ALA A 82 -4.45 -10.64 -8.33
C ALA A 82 -4.69 -10.61 -6.81
N LEU A 83 -5.93 -10.32 -6.40
CA LEU A 83 -6.31 -10.32 -4.99
C LEU A 83 -6.12 -11.69 -4.35
N LEU A 84 -6.64 -12.75 -4.97
CA LEU A 84 -6.55 -14.09 -4.44
C LEU A 84 -5.10 -14.60 -4.41
N ALA A 85 -4.32 -14.34 -5.46
CA ALA A 85 -2.91 -14.73 -5.52
C ALA A 85 -2.05 -14.02 -4.45
N THR A 86 -2.43 -12.81 -4.02
CA THR A 86 -1.71 -12.05 -2.99
C THR A 86 -2.19 -12.43 -1.58
N LEU A 87 -3.49 -12.72 -1.40
CA LEU A 87 -4.11 -12.95 -0.10
C LEU A 87 -3.97 -14.40 0.38
N GLN A 88 -4.11 -15.38 -0.52
CA GLN A 88 -4.13 -16.80 -0.17
C GLN A 88 -2.70 -17.33 0.00
N MET A 89 -2.15 -17.13 1.19
CA MET A 89 -0.80 -17.55 1.54
C MET A 89 -0.80 -18.75 2.48
N PRO A 90 0.17 -19.67 2.36
CA PRO A 90 0.29 -20.81 3.26
C PRO A 90 0.73 -20.37 4.67
N PRO A 91 0.46 -21.20 5.71
CA PRO A 91 0.96 -20.93 7.06
C PRO A 91 2.49 -20.72 7.08
N GLY A 92 2.92 -19.66 7.77
CA GLY A 92 4.34 -19.33 7.92
C GLY A 92 4.91 -18.35 6.86
N ILE A 93 4.17 -18.07 5.79
CA ILE A 93 4.59 -17.13 4.73
C ILE A 93 3.53 -16.02 4.57
N PRO A 94 3.46 -15.04 5.48
CA PRO A 94 2.41 -14.01 5.42
C PRO A 94 2.73 -12.92 4.40
N VAL A 95 1.68 -12.42 3.72
CA VAL A 95 1.70 -11.18 2.95
C VAL A 95 0.60 -10.25 3.47
N ALA A 96 0.97 -9.06 3.94
CA ALA A 96 0.01 -8.04 4.37
C ALA A 96 -0.68 -7.43 3.14
N THR A 97 -1.85 -7.95 2.76
CA THR A 97 -2.56 -7.52 1.56
C THR A 97 -3.39 -6.27 1.83
N VAL A 98 -3.24 -5.25 1.01
CA VAL A 98 -4.03 -4.01 1.08
C VAL A 98 -5.08 -3.94 -0.03
N THR A 99 -5.75 -2.80 -0.15
CA THR A 99 -6.87 -2.56 -1.08
C THR A 99 -6.53 -2.89 -2.53
N LEU A 100 -7.43 -3.61 -3.20
CA LEU A 100 -7.40 -3.83 -4.64
C LEU A 100 -7.60 -2.51 -5.41
N GLY A 101 -6.74 -2.21 -6.36
CA GLY A 101 -6.87 -1.09 -7.29
C GLY A 101 -6.18 0.20 -6.84
N SER A 102 -6.69 1.35 -7.27
CA SER A 102 -5.99 2.64 -7.21
C SER A 102 -5.64 3.15 -5.80
N ALA A 103 -6.44 2.81 -4.78
CA ALA A 103 -6.14 3.20 -3.40
C ALA A 103 -5.06 2.32 -2.73
N GLY A 104 -4.79 1.14 -3.29
CA GLY A 104 -3.85 0.16 -2.74
C GLY A 104 -2.44 0.72 -2.52
N PRO A 105 -1.81 1.36 -3.52
CA PRO A 105 -0.46 1.89 -3.40
C PRO A 105 -0.28 2.90 -2.27
N ALA A 106 -1.23 3.83 -2.09
CA ALA A 106 -1.20 4.79 -0.99
C ALA A 106 -1.38 4.11 0.37
N ASN A 107 -2.32 3.15 0.47
CA ASN A 107 -2.55 2.38 1.69
C ASN A 107 -1.33 1.53 2.07
N ALA A 108 -0.63 0.94 1.11
CA ALA A 108 0.60 0.20 1.36
C ALA A 108 1.71 1.10 1.94
N ALA A 109 1.86 2.31 1.41
CA ALA A 109 2.83 3.28 1.94
C ALA A 109 2.46 3.72 3.37
N VAL A 110 1.16 3.92 3.67
CA VAL A 110 0.70 4.22 5.03
C VAL A 110 0.97 3.05 5.97
N LEU A 111 0.68 1.80 5.56
CA LEU A 111 0.96 0.62 6.37
C LEU A 111 2.47 0.44 6.62
N ALA A 112 3.30 0.64 5.61
CA ALA A 112 4.75 0.66 5.78
C ALA A 112 5.20 1.73 6.78
N ALA A 113 4.64 2.94 6.68
CA ALA A 113 4.90 4.01 7.65
C ALA A 113 4.47 3.61 9.06
N GLN A 114 3.34 2.93 9.24
CA GLN A 114 2.87 2.44 10.54
C GLN A 114 3.84 1.41 11.14
N ILE A 115 4.31 0.45 10.34
CA ILE A 115 5.31 -0.54 10.77
C ILE A 115 6.60 0.16 11.23
N LEU A 116 7.11 1.08 10.42
CA LEU A 116 8.33 1.83 10.73
C LEU A 116 8.18 2.75 11.95
N ALA A 117 6.98 3.27 12.18
CA ALA A 117 6.68 4.18 13.28
C ALA A 117 6.75 3.50 14.66
N LEU A 118 6.70 2.16 14.74
CA LEU A 118 6.85 1.41 16.00
C LEU A 118 8.18 1.73 16.70
N VAL A 119 9.21 2.03 15.91
CA VAL A 119 10.56 2.37 16.42
C VAL A 119 11.00 3.79 16.02
N ARG A 120 10.11 4.61 15.43
CA ARG A 120 10.44 5.97 14.96
C ARG A 120 9.39 6.99 15.46
N PRO A 121 9.55 7.59 16.64
CA PRO A 121 8.56 8.52 17.22
C PRO A 121 8.19 9.71 16.32
N ALA A 122 9.15 10.25 15.58
CA ALA A 122 8.90 11.35 14.63
C ALA A 122 7.93 10.92 13.51
N LEU A 123 8.02 9.68 13.04
CA LEU A 123 7.11 9.13 12.04
C LEU A 123 5.71 8.87 12.62
N ALA A 124 5.65 8.42 13.88
CA ALA A 124 4.38 8.27 14.59
C ALA A 124 3.62 9.60 14.71
N ALA A 125 4.34 10.71 14.98
CA ALA A 125 3.74 12.05 15.00
C ALA A 125 3.18 12.46 13.63
N LYS A 126 3.89 12.18 12.54
CA LYS A 126 3.42 12.44 11.16
C LYS A 126 2.15 11.63 10.83
N LEU A 127 2.08 10.36 11.25
CA LEU A 127 0.89 9.52 11.07
C LEU A 127 -0.33 10.06 11.83
N LYS A 128 -0.14 10.53 13.07
CA LYS A 128 -1.21 11.20 13.84
C LYS A 128 -1.71 12.47 13.14
N ALA A 129 -0.79 13.28 12.60
CA ALA A 129 -1.15 14.46 11.81
C ALA A 129 -1.91 14.09 10.52
N HIS A 130 -1.47 13.05 9.81
CA HIS A 130 -2.16 12.52 8.64
C HIS A 130 -3.60 12.10 8.97
N LYS A 131 -3.81 11.34 10.04
CA LYS A 131 -5.16 10.93 10.49
C LYS A 131 -6.05 12.14 10.80
N ARG A 132 -5.53 13.16 11.50
CA ARG A 132 -6.27 14.41 11.77
C ARG A 132 -6.67 15.14 10.48
N ALA A 133 -5.76 15.20 9.50
CA ALA A 133 -6.04 15.83 8.21
C ALA A 133 -7.14 15.12 7.43
N LEU A 134 -7.22 13.78 7.49
CA LEU A 134 -8.32 13.01 6.89
C LEU A 134 -9.65 13.37 7.55
N GLY A 135 -9.71 13.38 8.88
CA GLY A 135 -10.93 13.78 9.61
C GLY A 135 -11.39 15.20 9.28
N LYS A 136 -10.44 16.15 9.20
CA LYS A 136 -10.74 17.55 8.83
C LYS A 136 -11.39 17.66 7.45
N ARG A 137 -10.90 16.92 6.45
CA ARG A 137 -11.50 16.87 5.10
C ARG A 137 -12.97 16.41 5.12
N VAL A 138 -13.27 15.37 5.91
CA VAL A 138 -14.66 14.89 6.06
C VAL A 138 -15.55 15.95 6.67
N SER A 139 -15.11 16.61 7.76
CA SER A 139 -15.88 17.67 8.42
C SER A 139 -16.07 18.91 7.54
N GLU A 140 -15.08 19.23 6.68
CA GLU A 140 -15.21 20.32 5.71
C GLU A 140 -16.19 19.95 4.58
N GLY A 141 -16.18 18.68 4.13
CA GLY A 141 -17.14 18.16 3.18
C GLY A 141 -18.58 18.22 3.72
N ASP A 142 -18.78 17.76 4.94
CA ASP A 142 -20.09 17.79 5.60
C ASP A 142 -20.64 19.23 5.70
N ARG A 143 -19.82 20.19 6.17
CA ARG A 143 -20.23 21.60 6.23
C ARG A 143 -20.67 22.16 4.89
N LYS A 144 -19.98 21.80 3.79
CA LYS A 144 -20.38 22.23 2.44
C LYS A 144 -21.77 21.67 2.06
N VAL A 145 -21.99 20.37 2.30
CA VAL A 145 -23.27 19.72 2.01
C VAL A 145 -24.39 20.34 2.84
N GLN A 146 -24.19 20.56 4.14
CA GLN A 146 -25.19 21.20 5.01
C GLN A 146 -25.54 22.61 4.55
N ALA A 147 -24.55 23.41 4.14
CA ALA A 147 -24.78 24.75 3.60
C ALA A 147 -25.60 24.72 2.29
N GLU A 148 -25.38 23.74 1.42
CA GLU A 148 -26.17 23.58 0.20
C GLU A 148 -27.60 23.15 0.50
N VAL A 149 -27.83 22.24 1.44
CA VAL A 149 -29.17 21.81 1.86
C VAL A 149 -29.96 22.98 2.43
N GLN A 150 -29.36 23.79 3.30
CA GLN A 150 -30.02 24.99 3.86
C GLN A 150 -30.41 25.99 2.75
N LYS A 151 -29.54 26.25 1.77
CA LYS A 151 -29.85 27.12 0.64
C LYS A 151 -30.99 26.61 -0.22
N ARG A 152 -31.14 25.31 -0.38
CA ARG A 152 -32.27 24.70 -1.13
C ARG A 152 -33.58 24.79 -0.37
N GLY A 153 -33.55 24.56 0.97
CA GLY A 153 -34.72 24.69 1.84
C GLY A 153 -35.30 26.11 1.87
N SER A 154 -34.43 27.15 1.87
CA SER A 154 -34.86 28.54 1.84
C SER A 154 -35.33 29.07 0.47
N ARG A 155 -35.21 28.28 -0.62
CA ARG A 155 -35.75 28.61 -1.96
C ARG A 155 -37.13 28.01 -2.22
N ASN A 156 -37.58 27.08 -1.41
CA ASN A 156 -38.83 26.35 -1.57
C ASN A 156 -39.90 26.71 -0.49
N GLY A 157 -39.65 27.68 0.34
CA GLY A 157 -40.57 28.31 1.28
C GLY A 157 -40.75 29.79 0.97
#